data_744756c19943910bec5a9ef18fcb3638
#
_entry.id   744756c19943910bec5a9ef18fcb3638
#
_cell.length_a   1.000
_cell.length_b   1.000
_cell.length_c   1.000
_cell.angle_alpha   90.00
_cell.angle_beta   90.00
_cell.angle_gamma   90.00
#
_symmetry.space_group_name_H-M   'P 1'
#
loop_
_entity.id
_entity.type
_entity.pdbx_description
1 polymer ?
#
loop_
_entity_poly.entity_id
_entity_poly.type
_entity_poly.pdbx_seq_one_letter_code
_entity_poly.pdbx_strand_id
1 'polypeptide(L)'
;MTYLAKPKLHHPSLKPNAVGFTRRDYEGRISTLCAGCGHDSISASIIQACWELDIEPHRVAKLSGIGCSSKTPDYFLGQSHGFNTVHGRMPSVLTGAHLANRELLYLGVSGDGDSASIGIGQFVHAMRRGVNMVYIVENNGVYGLTKGQFSATADQGSKSKKGVVNTDSPIDLVSLALQLGASFVGRSFSGDKQQLVPLIMAAIRHRGAAFIDVISPCVAFNNHAGSTKSYDYVREHNDAVNRLDVIEGRAPIEIEQADGTLIEVAQHDGSVLRLRKTHADYDPRDRIGAMNFIARHHAQGEVVTGLLYVDPEAVDFHQHLGTTETPLNQLGPADLCPGSAALAKLNAALR
;
A
#
# COMPACT_ATOMS: atom_id res chain seq x y z
N MET A 1 -4.70 24.62 18.84
CA MET A 1 -4.79 23.15 18.69
C MET A 1 -4.09 22.53 19.89
N THR A 2 -4.83 21.77 20.68
CA THR A 2 -4.26 21.08 21.84
C THR A 2 -3.46 19.88 21.32
N TYR A 3 -2.15 19.91 21.45
CA TYR A 3 -1.28 18.77 21.17
C TYR A 3 -1.46 17.75 22.30
N LEU A 4 -2.15 16.67 22.04
CA LEU A 4 -2.12 15.48 22.88
C LEU A 4 -0.88 14.65 22.49
N ALA A 5 0.25 14.94 23.12
CA ALA A 5 1.42 14.07 23.01
C ALA A 5 1.20 12.84 23.89
N LYS A 6 1.40 11.64 23.31
CA LYS A 6 1.47 10.42 24.12
C LYS A 6 2.68 10.50 25.05
N PRO A 7 2.55 10.17 26.34
CA PRO A 7 3.71 10.08 27.21
C PRO A 7 4.66 8.99 26.66
N LYS A 8 5.95 9.33 26.54
CA LYS A 8 6.99 8.36 26.20
C LYS A 8 7.25 7.48 27.41
N LEU A 9 6.47 6.43 27.58
CA LEU A 9 6.69 5.43 28.62
C LEU A 9 7.65 4.38 28.09
N HIS A 10 8.88 4.40 28.57
CA HIS A 10 9.84 3.31 28.38
C HIS A 10 9.54 2.20 29.39
N HIS A 11 8.79 1.19 28.98
CA HIS A 11 8.64 0.00 29.80
C HIS A 11 9.85 -0.92 29.57
N PRO A 12 10.53 -1.43 30.62
CA PRO A 12 11.74 -2.24 30.48
C PRO A 12 11.57 -3.52 29.66
N SER A 13 10.34 -4.00 29.50
CA SER A 13 10.02 -5.20 28.68
C SER A 13 9.83 -4.92 27.19
N LEU A 14 9.84 -3.64 26.76
CA LEU A 14 9.74 -3.32 25.33
C LEU A 14 11.11 -3.59 24.68
N LYS A 15 11.16 -4.60 23.84
CA LYS A 15 12.35 -4.95 23.09
C LYS A 15 12.60 -3.92 21.99
N PRO A 16 13.81 -3.34 21.90
CA PRO A 16 14.19 -2.56 20.73
C PRO A 16 14.48 -3.48 19.55
N ASN A 17 14.30 -2.96 18.34
CA ASN A 17 14.76 -3.60 17.11
C ASN A 17 16.24 -3.31 16.84
N ALA A 18 16.79 -3.70 15.68
CA ALA A 18 18.21 -3.56 15.37
C ALA A 18 18.70 -2.11 15.30
N VAL A 19 17.81 -1.13 14.97
CA VAL A 19 18.15 0.30 14.99
C VAL A 19 17.89 0.96 16.35
N GLY A 20 17.58 0.17 17.38
CA GLY A 20 17.41 0.64 18.76
C GLY A 20 16.04 1.25 19.10
N PHE A 21 15.06 1.15 18.22
CA PHE A 21 13.71 1.65 18.43
C PHE A 21 12.79 0.55 18.96
N THR A 22 11.96 0.90 19.94
CA THR A 22 10.85 0.04 20.37
C THR A 22 9.66 0.22 19.41
N ARG A 23 8.74 -0.74 19.39
CA ARG A 23 7.52 -0.62 18.57
C ARG A 23 6.74 0.69 18.83
N ARG A 24 6.81 1.24 20.05
CA ARG A 24 6.18 2.52 20.41
C ARG A 24 6.78 3.74 19.72
N ASP A 25 8.05 3.68 19.35
CA ASP A 25 8.70 4.78 18.62
C ASP A 25 8.16 4.92 17.19
N TYR A 26 7.51 3.85 16.67
CA TYR A 26 6.80 3.85 15.40
C TYR A 26 5.34 4.31 15.50
N GLU A 27 4.82 4.57 16.68
CA GLU A 27 3.47 5.10 16.84
C GLU A 27 3.43 6.60 16.48
N GLY A 28 2.26 7.03 16.04
CA GLY A 28 1.93 8.45 15.83
C GLY A 28 0.99 8.98 16.92
N ARG A 29 0.07 9.86 16.53
CA ARG A 29 -0.96 10.40 17.40
C ARG A 29 -1.99 9.34 17.79
N ILE A 30 -2.77 9.66 18.82
CA ILE A 30 -3.93 8.83 19.21
C ILE A 30 -4.98 8.90 18.09
N SER A 31 -5.49 7.74 17.71
CA SER A 31 -6.54 7.64 16.68
C SER A 31 -7.81 8.39 17.09
N THR A 32 -8.41 9.07 16.13
CA THR A 32 -9.72 9.72 16.25
C THR A 32 -10.78 9.06 15.36
N LEU A 33 -10.50 7.84 14.88
CA LEU A 33 -11.45 7.03 14.10
C LEU A 33 -12.53 6.44 15.01
N CYS A 34 -13.57 5.89 14.40
CA CYS A 34 -14.63 5.19 15.13
C CYS A 34 -14.08 3.94 15.83
N ALA A 35 -14.59 3.63 17.02
CA ALA A 35 -14.23 2.39 17.70
C ALA A 35 -14.60 1.18 16.83
N GLY A 36 -13.64 0.27 16.63
CA GLY A 36 -13.80 -0.90 15.77
C GLY A 36 -13.64 -0.63 14.26
N CYS A 37 -13.20 0.57 13.86
CA CYS A 37 -12.87 0.89 12.48
C CYS A 37 -11.69 0.03 11.98
N GLY A 38 -11.82 -0.58 10.81
CA GLY A 38 -10.76 -1.41 10.22
C GLY A 38 -9.46 -0.64 9.96
N HIS A 39 -9.51 0.65 9.71
CA HIS A 39 -8.34 1.48 9.44
C HIS A 39 -7.33 1.52 10.60
N ASP A 40 -7.79 1.43 11.86
CA ASP A 40 -6.87 1.36 13.02
C ASP A 40 -6.03 0.08 13.02
N SER A 41 -6.61 -1.03 12.55
CA SER A 41 -5.88 -2.28 12.39
C SER A 41 -4.81 -2.19 11.30
N ILE A 42 -5.08 -1.47 10.22
CA ILE A 42 -4.11 -1.22 9.14
C ILE A 42 -2.96 -0.37 9.64
N SER A 43 -3.25 0.73 10.36
CA SER A 43 -2.22 1.57 10.99
C SER A 43 -1.31 0.76 11.93
N ALA A 44 -1.90 -0.13 12.74
CA ALA A 44 -1.14 -1.01 13.64
C ALA A 44 -0.29 -2.04 12.87
N SER A 45 -0.74 -2.49 11.70
CA SER A 45 0.00 -3.41 10.84
C SER A 45 1.19 -2.73 10.14
N ILE A 46 1.02 -1.46 9.70
CA ILE A 46 2.11 -0.64 9.17
C ILE A 46 3.20 -0.41 10.23
N ILE A 47 2.79 -0.07 11.47
CA ILE A 47 3.70 0.08 12.61
C ILE A 47 4.51 -1.20 12.83
N GLN A 48 3.84 -2.36 12.84
CA GLN A 48 4.48 -3.65 13.04
C GLN A 48 5.47 -3.96 11.92
N ALA A 49 5.05 -3.80 10.66
CA ALA A 49 5.89 -4.07 9.50
C ALA A 49 7.16 -3.19 9.48
N CYS A 50 7.02 -1.89 9.73
CA CYS A 50 8.16 -0.98 9.77
C CYS A 50 9.11 -1.26 10.94
N TRP A 51 8.57 -1.68 12.09
CA TRP A 51 9.38 -2.05 13.25
C TRP A 51 10.17 -3.34 13.02
N GLU A 52 9.54 -4.37 12.43
CA GLU A 52 10.19 -5.65 12.09
C GLU A 52 11.22 -5.52 10.97
N LEU A 53 11.06 -4.53 10.10
CA LEU A 53 12.01 -4.23 9.02
C LEU A 53 13.12 -3.25 9.43
N ASP A 54 13.20 -2.87 10.70
CA ASP A 54 14.20 -1.93 11.21
C ASP A 54 14.21 -0.57 10.47
N ILE A 55 13.05 -0.14 9.91
CA ILE A 55 12.95 1.11 9.14
C ILE A 55 13.10 2.30 10.08
N GLU A 56 14.06 3.16 9.84
CA GLU A 56 14.19 4.43 10.56
C GLU A 56 13.04 5.38 10.17
N PRO A 57 12.21 5.85 11.11
CA PRO A 57 11.01 6.65 10.77
C PRO A 57 11.30 7.88 9.93
N HIS A 58 12.44 8.55 10.12
CA HIS A 58 12.83 9.74 9.36
C HIS A 58 13.20 9.43 7.88
N ARG A 59 13.40 8.15 7.54
CA ARG A 59 13.62 7.68 6.16
C ARG A 59 12.33 7.41 5.41
N VAL A 60 11.18 7.71 6.02
CA VAL A 60 9.85 7.47 5.44
C VAL A 60 9.16 8.77 5.09
N ALA A 61 8.61 8.84 3.89
CA ALA A 61 7.64 9.85 3.47
C ALA A 61 6.26 9.19 3.35
N LYS A 62 5.32 9.62 4.17
CA LYS A 62 3.94 9.12 4.17
C LYS A 62 3.00 10.17 3.58
N LEU A 63 2.13 9.74 2.69
CA LEU A 63 1.21 10.62 1.97
C LEU A 63 -0.22 10.12 2.10
N SER A 64 -1.18 11.05 2.11
CA SER A 64 -2.60 10.76 2.09
C SER A 64 -3.38 11.77 1.26
N GLY A 65 -4.60 11.39 0.87
CA GLY A 65 -5.57 12.29 0.25
C GLY A 65 -6.57 12.86 1.27
N ILE A 66 -7.87 12.70 1.02
CA ILE A 66 -8.96 13.19 1.87
C ILE A 66 -9.92 12.03 2.20
N GLY A 67 -10.40 11.97 3.44
CA GLY A 67 -11.33 10.96 3.93
C GLY A 67 -10.97 10.48 5.34
N CYS A 68 -11.64 9.43 5.83
CA CYS A 68 -11.27 8.79 7.11
C CYS A 68 -9.86 8.21 7.07
N SER A 69 -9.52 7.53 5.98
CA SER A 69 -8.20 6.97 5.69
C SER A 69 -7.08 8.01 5.66
N SER A 70 -7.39 9.26 5.31
CA SER A 70 -6.39 10.35 5.30
C SER A 70 -5.90 10.75 6.68
N LYS A 71 -6.58 10.31 7.73
CA LYS A 71 -6.13 10.52 9.12
C LYS A 71 -5.10 9.48 9.55
N THR A 72 -5.12 8.29 8.95
CA THR A 72 -4.30 7.16 9.41
C THR A 72 -2.81 7.43 9.37
N PRO A 73 -2.23 8.19 8.40
CA PRO A 73 -0.82 8.56 8.45
C PRO A 73 -0.41 9.35 9.70
N ASP A 74 -1.33 10.03 10.38
CA ASP A 74 -1.03 10.69 11.67
C ASP A 74 -0.86 9.69 12.83
N TYR A 75 -1.33 8.44 12.68
CA TYR A 75 -1.38 7.44 13.75
C TYR A 75 -0.17 6.50 13.76
N PHE A 76 0.68 6.54 12.76
CA PHE A 76 1.91 5.77 12.66
C PHE A 76 3.09 6.66 12.27
N LEU A 77 4.31 6.20 12.58
CA LEU A 77 5.59 6.84 12.22
C LEU A 77 5.59 8.36 12.49
N GLY A 78 5.37 8.76 13.74
CA GLY A 78 5.24 10.17 14.12
C GLY A 78 6.46 11.04 13.80
N GLN A 79 7.63 10.43 13.58
CA GLN A 79 8.89 11.12 13.24
C GLN A 79 9.23 11.06 11.73
N SER A 80 8.29 10.62 10.89
CA SER A 80 8.45 10.59 9.43
C SER A 80 8.02 11.92 8.78
N HIS A 81 8.37 12.07 7.49
CA HIS A 81 7.81 13.14 6.66
C HIS A 81 6.34 12.86 6.35
N GLY A 82 5.49 13.88 6.39
CA GLY A 82 4.06 13.73 6.15
C GLY A 82 3.52 14.77 5.18
N PHE A 83 2.74 14.30 4.18
CA PHE A 83 2.05 15.13 3.21
C PHE A 83 0.57 14.76 3.18
N ASN A 84 -0.30 15.69 3.54
CA ASN A 84 -1.74 15.56 3.27
C ASN A 84 -2.07 16.34 2.01
N THR A 85 -2.66 15.69 1.03
CA THR A 85 -2.87 16.27 -0.31
C THR A 85 -4.33 16.61 -0.56
N VAL A 86 -4.61 17.32 -1.65
CA VAL A 86 -5.96 17.53 -2.15
C VAL A 86 -6.59 16.19 -2.53
N HIS A 87 -7.89 16.08 -2.42
CA HIS A 87 -8.68 14.86 -2.66
C HIS A 87 -8.32 14.19 -3.98
N GLY A 88 -7.94 12.92 -3.93
CA GLY A 88 -7.56 12.12 -5.08
C GLY A 88 -6.19 12.47 -5.69
N ARG A 89 -5.37 13.31 -5.05
CA ARG A 89 -4.10 13.78 -5.62
C ARG A 89 -2.85 13.21 -4.96
N MET A 90 -3.03 12.32 -3.97
CA MET A 90 -1.92 11.68 -3.28
C MET A 90 -0.91 11.04 -4.25
N PRO A 91 -1.29 10.26 -5.28
CA PRO A 91 -0.32 9.62 -6.17
C PRO A 91 0.50 10.61 -7.01
N SER A 92 -0.07 11.76 -7.36
CA SER A 92 0.64 12.80 -8.11
C SER A 92 1.69 13.50 -7.25
N VAL A 93 1.33 13.86 -6.02
CA VAL A 93 2.28 14.50 -5.08
C VAL A 93 3.38 13.52 -4.70
N LEU A 94 3.03 12.25 -4.45
CA LEU A 94 4.00 11.20 -4.18
C LEU A 94 4.97 11.02 -5.35
N THR A 95 4.48 11.01 -6.59
CA THR A 95 5.34 10.92 -7.78
C THR A 95 6.36 12.06 -7.81
N GLY A 96 5.94 13.30 -7.53
CA GLY A 96 6.85 14.43 -7.49
C GLY A 96 7.85 14.36 -6.33
N ALA A 97 7.41 13.97 -5.15
CA ALA A 97 8.28 13.79 -3.99
C ALA A 97 9.33 12.69 -4.22
N HIS A 98 8.92 11.56 -4.80
CA HIS A 98 9.82 10.46 -5.16
C HIS A 98 10.86 10.89 -6.21
N LEU A 99 10.46 11.66 -7.23
CA LEU A 99 11.40 12.19 -8.21
C LEU A 99 12.42 13.18 -7.60
N ALA A 100 11.99 13.94 -6.58
CA ALA A 100 12.88 14.87 -5.89
C ALA A 100 13.85 14.18 -4.93
N ASN A 101 13.44 13.09 -4.29
CA ASN A 101 14.29 12.32 -3.38
C ASN A 101 13.94 10.83 -3.43
N ARG A 102 14.77 10.05 -4.12
CA ARG A 102 14.61 8.60 -4.30
C ARG A 102 15.07 7.77 -3.10
N GLU A 103 15.72 8.38 -2.10
CA GLU A 103 16.29 7.67 -0.95
C GLU A 103 15.26 7.39 0.16
N LEU A 104 14.10 8.03 0.10
CA LEU A 104 13.04 7.82 1.07
C LEU A 104 12.15 6.65 0.67
N LEU A 105 11.66 5.92 1.68
CA LEU A 105 10.55 4.99 1.52
C LEU A 105 9.24 5.77 1.42
N TYR A 106 8.48 5.55 0.36
CA TYR A 106 7.21 6.23 0.12
C TYR A 106 6.02 5.33 0.45
N LEU A 107 5.22 5.73 1.45
CA LEU A 107 3.99 5.08 1.86
C LEU A 107 2.79 5.99 1.54
N GLY A 108 1.99 5.62 0.55
CA GLY A 108 0.74 6.28 0.23
C GLY A 108 -0.43 5.54 0.87
N VAL A 109 -1.22 6.19 1.72
CA VAL A 109 -2.44 5.62 2.31
C VAL A 109 -3.64 6.47 1.92
N SER A 110 -4.65 5.84 1.34
CA SER A 110 -5.82 6.51 0.80
C SER A 110 -7.06 5.66 0.96
N GLY A 111 -8.24 6.26 0.93
CA GLY A 111 -9.49 5.52 0.87
C GLY A 111 -9.88 5.16 -0.56
N ASP A 112 -10.79 4.22 -0.68
CA ASP A 112 -11.36 3.80 -1.95
C ASP A 112 -12.09 4.92 -2.70
N GLY A 113 -12.84 5.76 -2.00
CA GLY A 113 -13.47 6.95 -2.60
C GLY A 113 -12.43 7.98 -3.08
N ASP A 114 -11.36 8.17 -2.34
CA ASP A 114 -10.26 9.06 -2.72
C ASP A 114 -9.51 8.51 -3.94
N SER A 115 -9.25 7.20 -3.99
CA SER A 115 -8.47 6.53 -5.03
C SER A 115 -9.29 6.16 -6.27
N ALA A 116 -10.41 5.43 -6.10
CA ALA A 116 -11.17 4.85 -7.19
C ALA A 116 -12.20 5.80 -7.80
N SER A 117 -12.69 6.79 -7.04
CA SER A 117 -13.62 7.78 -7.58
C SER A 117 -12.88 9.03 -8.05
N ILE A 118 -12.44 9.88 -7.10
CA ILE A 118 -11.89 11.21 -7.42
C ILE A 118 -10.48 11.09 -8.01
N GLY A 119 -9.67 10.16 -7.52
CA GLY A 119 -8.26 10.00 -7.86
C GLY A 119 -7.96 8.97 -8.93
N ILE A 120 -8.96 8.39 -9.60
CA ILE A 120 -8.73 7.25 -10.51
C ILE A 120 -7.67 7.53 -11.58
N GLY A 121 -7.67 8.70 -12.18
CA GLY A 121 -6.66 9.08 -13.17
C GLY A 121 -5.25 9.17 -12.58
N GLN A 122 -5.12 9.60 -11.32
CA GLN A 122 -3.84 9.65 -10.62
C GLN A 122 -3.34 8.25 -10.26
N PHE A 123 -4.25 7.38 -9.80
CA PHE A 123 -3.97 5.97 -9.55
C PHE A 123 -3.45 5.28 -10.83
N VAL A 124 -4.20 5.39 -11.92
CA VAL A 124 -3.84 4.83 -13.23
C VAL A 124 -2.41 5.23 -13.63
N HIS A 125 -2.10 6.51 -13.56
CA HIS A 125 -0.79 6.99 -14.01
C HIS A 125 0.35 6.65 -13.04
N ALA A 126 0.10 6.54 -11.75
CA ALA A 126 1.11 6.11 -10.79
C ALA A 126 1.49 4.64 -10.99
N MET A 127 0.50 3.76 -11.16
CA MET A 127 0.73 2.34 -11.46
C MET A 127 1.47 2.17 -12.78
N ARG A 128 0.98 2.80 -13.86
CA ARG A 128 1.57 2.72 -15.20
C ARG A 128 3.02 3.21 -15.26
N ARG A 129 3.40 4.17 -14.41
CA ARG A 129 4.77 4.70 -14.35
C ARG A 129 5.73 3.83 -13.56
N GLY A 130 5.26 2.88 -12.79
CA GLY A 130 6.12 2.08 -11.92
C GLY A 130 6.75 2.91 -10.81
N VAL A 131 6.03 3.91 -10.25
CA VAL A 131 6.54 4.74 -9.16
C VAL A 131 6.87 3.86 -7.96
N ASN A 132 8.12 3.90 -7.49
CA ASN A 132 8.56 3.08 -6.35
C ASN A 132 7.88 3.57 -5.07
N MET A 133 6.80 2.92 -4.71
CA MET A 133 5.97 3.26 -3.55
C MET A 133 5.17 2.05 -3.06
N VAL A 134 4.78 2.07 -1.82
CA VAL A 134 3.72 1.21 -1.29
C VAL A 134 2.42 2.02 -1.24
N TYR A 135 1.46 1.66 -2.07
CA TYR A 135 0.15 2.30 -2.12
C TYR A 135 -0.89 1.39 -1.47
N ILE A 136 -1.36 1.78 -0.30
CA ILE A 136 -2.38 1.07 0.46
C ILE A 136 -3.71 1.79 0.32
N VAL A 137 -4.73 1.08 -0.16
CA VAL A 137 -6.11 1.56 -0.16
C VAL A 137 -6.87 0.92 1.00
N GLU A 138 -7.39 1.74 1.88
CA GLU A 138 -8.29 1.34 2.98
C GLU A 138 -9.72 1.31 2.46
N ASN A 139 -10.13 0.15 1.90
CA ASN A 139 -11.34 -0.01 1.12
C ASN A 139 -12.54 -0.40 1.99
N ASN A 140 -13.50 0.49 2.13
CA ASN A 140 -14.73 0.25 2.88
C ASN A 140 -16.03 0.47 2.06
N GLY A 141 -15.94 0.78 0.77
CA GLY A 141 -17.09 0.98 -0.13
C GLY A 141 -17.85 2.30 0.06
N VAL A 142 -17.37 3.20 0.95
CA VAL A 142 -18.11 4.44 1.26
C VAL A 142 -17.17 5.61 1.56
N TYR A 143 -17.68 6.82 1.35
CA TYR A 143 -17.11 8.04 1.92
C TYR A 143 -17.57 8.18 3.39
N GLY A 144 -16.83 7.58 4.33
CA GLY A 144 -17.21 7.55 5.74
C GLY A 144 -17.19 8.92 6.41
N LEU A 145 -16.20 9.78 6.08
CA LEU A 145 -16.03 11.10 6.67
C LEU A 145 -17.23 12.02 6.40
N THR A 146 -17.81 11.94 5.22
CA THR A 146 -18.97 12.73 4.76
C THR A 146 -20.31 12.04 4.98
N LYS A 147 -20.36 11.01 5.82
CA LYS A 147 -21.54 10.29 6.34
C LYS A 147 -22.17 9.28 5.40
N GLY A 148 -21.35 8.57 4.59
CA GLY A 148 -21.74 7.30 3.97
C GLY A 148 -22.32 7.40 2.56
N GLN A 149 -21.78 8.29 1.74
CA GLN A 149 -22.00 8.24 0.29
C GLN A 149 -21.29 7.00 -0.28
N PHE A 150 -21.83 6.42 -1.34
CA PHE A 150 -21.18 5.33 -2.06
C PHE A 150 -19.87 5.80 -2.69
N SER A 151 -18.83 4.99 -2.55
CA SER A 151 -17.61 5.12 -3.36
C SER A 151 -17.74 4.30 -4.64
N ALA A 152 -16.78 4.45 -5.55
CA ALA A 152 -16.76 3.66 -6.79
C ALA A 152 -16.48 2.16 -6.55
N THR A 153 -16.14 1.74 -5.34
CA THR A 153 -15.97 0.32 -4.96
C THR A 153 -17.18 -0.26 -4.22
N ALA A 154 -18.24 0.55 -4.05
CA ALA A 154 -19.48 0.11 -3.39
C ALA A 154 -20.18 -1.00 -4.18
N ASP A 155 -20.66 -2.02 -3.49
CA ASP A 155 -21.36 -3.12 -4.12
C ASP A 155 -22.65 -2.66 -4.80
N GLN A 156 -22.92 -3.17 -6.01
CA GLN A 156 -24.17 -2.95 -6.69
C GLN A 156 -25.33 -3.51 -5.84
N GLY A 157 -26.40 -2.76 -5.70
CA GLY A 157 -27.55 -3.14 -4.87
C GLY A 157 -27.37 -2.83 -3.37
N SER A 158 -26.20 -2.40 -2.91
CA SER A 158 -26.03 -1.94 -1.53
C SER A 158 -26.88 -0.73 -1.21
N LYS A 159 -27.29 -0.58 0.05
CA LYS A 159 -28.19 0.49 0.49
C LYS A 159 -27.48 1.44 1.46
N SER A 160 -27.56 2.73 1.19
CA SER A 160 -27.14 3.75 2.14
C SER A 160 -28.08 3.82 3.35
N LYS A 161 -27.65 4.46 4.44
CA LYS A 161 -28.52 4.71 5.61
C LYS A 161 -29.80 5.49 5.28
N LYS A 162 -29.81 6.24 4.18
CA LYS A 162 -30.99 6.98 3.69
C LYS A 162 -31.89 6.14 2.76
N GLY A 163 -31.59 4.86 2.58
CA GLY A 163 -32.35 3.94 1.73
C GLY A 163 -32.08 4.05 0.23
N VAL A 164 -31.14 4.89 -0.20
CA VAL A 164 -30.72 4.98 -1.60
C VAL A 164 -29.97 3.70 -1.96
N VAL A 165 -30.29 3.11 -3.12
CA VAL A 165 -29.65 1.90 -3.64
C VAL A 165 -28.56 2.28 -4.62
N ASN A 166 -27.38 1.66 -4.51
CA ASN A 166 -26.30 1.79 -5.49
C ASN A 166 -26.66 0.98 -6.75
N THR A 167 -26.74 1.63 -7.89
CA THR A 167 -27.03 1.00 -9.20
C THR A 167 -25.76 0.73 -10.00
N ASP A 168 -24.64 1.35 -9.64
CA ASP A 168 -23.40 1.28 -10.38
C ASP A 168 -22.62 0.00 -10.03
N SER A 169 -21.92 -0.54 -11.02
CA SER A 169 -21.01 -1.66 -10.82
C SER A 169 -19.73 -1.19 -10.11
N PRO A 170 -19.21 -1.95 -9.14
CA PRO A 170 -18.00 -1.59 -8.41
C PRO A 170 -16.75 -1.65 -9.30
N ILE A 171 -15.84 -0.72 -9.09
CA ILE A 171 -14.47 -0.79 -9.61
C ILE A 171 -13.65 -1.74 -8.71
N ASP A 172 -13.08 -2.78 -9.28
CA ASP A 172 -12.07 -3.61 -8.61
C ASP A 172 -10.67 -3.03 -8.86
N LEU A 173 -10.12 -2.37 -7.84
CA LEU A 173 -8.79 -1.74 -7.90
C LEU A 173 -7.66 -2.73 -8.10
N VAL A 174 -7.81 -3.97 -7.62
CA VAL A 174 -6.81 -5.03 -7.80
C VAL A 174 -6.72 -5.43 -9.27
N SER A 175 -7.85 -5.75 -9.89
CA SER A 175 -7.92 -6.06 -11.32
C SER A 175 -7.41 -4.90 -12.18
N LEU A 176 -7.74 -3.67 -11.81
CA LEU A 176 -7.26 -2.48 -12.49
C LEU A 176 -5.73 -2.32 -12.34
N ALA A 177 -5.17 -2.50 -11.14
CA ALA A 177 -3.74 -2.42 -10.90
C ALA A 177 -2.95 -3.45 -11.73
N LEU A 178 -3.46 -4.68 -11.82
CA LEU A 178 -2.89 -5.74 -12.67
C LEU A 178 -2.86 -5.33 -14.15
N GLN A 179 -3.97 -4.79 -14.66
CA GLN A 179 -4.07 -4.32 -16.05
C GLN A 179 -3.11 -3.16 -16.34
N LEU A 180 -2.89 -2.29 -15.38
CA LEU A 180 -2.02 -1.12 -15.51
C LEU A 180 -0.54 -1.43 -15.37
N GLY A 181 -0.17 -2.66 -15.03
CA GLY A 181 1.21 -3.09 -14.92
C GLY A 181 1.85 -2.79 -13.57
N ALA A 182 1.07 -2.63 -12.50
CA ALA A 182 1.62 -2.62 -11.14
C ALA A 182 2.47 -3.89 -10.94
N SER A 183 3.65 -3.70 -10.37
CA SER A 183 4.65 -4.78 -10.28
C SER A 183 4.51 -5.64 -9.00
N PHE A 184 3.72 -5.16 -8.04
CA PHE A 184 3.34 -5.91 -6.85
C PHE A 184 1.87 -5.60 -6.55
N VAL A 185 1.03 -6.62 -6.50
CA VAL A 185 -0.41 -6.44 -6.24
C VAL A 185 -0.85 -7.44 -5.18
N GLY A 186 -1.44 -6.91 -4.11
CA GLY A 186 -2.00 -7.71 -3.03
C GLY A 186 -3.39 -7.24 -2.65
N ARG A 187 -4.14 -8.13 -2.03
CA ARG A 187 -5.38 -7.83 -1.31
C ARG A 187 -5.31 -8.46 0.06
N SER A 188 -5.79 -7.75 1.08
CA SER A 188 -5.88 -8.28 2.42
C SER A 188 -7.11 -7.75 3.14
N PHE A 189 -7.28 -8.21 4.38
CA PHE A 189 -8.37 -7.82 5.24
C PHE A 189 -7.82 -7.22 6.54
N SER A 190 -8.37 -6.09 6.97
CA SER A 190 -7.92 -5.38 8.18
C SER A 190 -8.06 -6.22 9.47
N GLY A 191 -8.91 -7.25 9.45
CA GLY A 191 -9.08 -8.20 10.54
C GLY A 191 -8.05 -9.34 10.54
N ASP A 192 -7.26 -9.51 9.47
CA ASP A 192 -6.22 -10.53 9.35
C ASP A 192 -4.81 -9.92 9.35
N LYS A 193 -4.30 -9.62 10.53
CA LYS A 193 -2.96 -9.06 10.70
C LYS A 193 -1.85 -10.05 10.37
N GLN A 194 -2.11 -11.36 10.49
CA GLN A 194 -1.11 -12.38 10.18
C GLN A 194 -0.80 -12.43 8.69
N GLN A 195 -1.77 -12.10 7.85
CA GLN A 195 -1.57 -11.93 6.41
C GLN A 195 -1.09 -10.51 6.06
N LEU A 196 -1.69 -9.48 6.66
CA LEU A 196 -1.47 -8.10 6.27
C LEU A 196 -0.04 -7.60 6.59
N VAL A 197 0.52 -7.95 7.76
CA VAL A 197 1.86 -7.50 8.15
C VAL A 197 2.93 -8.03 7.20
N PRO A 198 3.04 -9.35 6.92
CA PRO A 198 4.01 -9.85 5.94
C PRO A 198 3.80 -9.28 4.54
N LEU A 199 2.55 -9.04 4.12
CA LEU A 199 2.25 -8.46 2.83
C LEU A 199 2.78 -7.02 2.72
N ILE A 200 2.61 -6.20 3.77
CA ILE A 200 3.18 -4.85 3.83
C ILE A 200 4.72 -4.91 3.84
N MET A 201 5.32 -5.83 4.60
CA MET A 201 6.77 -6.03 4.63
C MET A 201 7.33 -6.37 3.25
N ALA A 202 6.66 -7.28 2.54
CA ALA A 202 7.04 -7.64 1.17
C ALA A 202 6.92 -6.45 0.20
N ALA A 203 5.84 -5.68 0.31
CA ALA A 203 5.62 -4.48 -0.49
C ALA A 203 6.67 -3.38 -0.24
N ILE A 204 7.10 -3.20 1.01
CA ILE A 204 8.17 -2.25 1.38
C ILE A 204 9.51 -2.64 0.74
N ARG A 205 9.80 -3.93 0.64
CA ARG A 205 11.03 -4.45 0.04
C ARG A 205 10.97 -4.52 -1.48
N HIS A 206 9.79 -4.49 -2.05
CA HIS A 206 9.62 -4.52 -3.49
C HIS A 206 10.11 -3.23 -4.15
N ARG A 207 10.71 -3.33 -5.34
CA ARG A 207 11.10 -2.19 -6.15
C ARG A 207 10.07 -1.96 -7.24
N GLY A 208 9.45 -0.78 -7.27
CA GLY A 208 8.41 -0.42 -8.23
C GLY A 208 7.07 -0.11 -7.57
N ALA A 209 5.99 -0.12 -8.36
CA ALA A 209 4.66 0.19 -7.86
C ALA A 209 4.07 -1.01 -7.11
N ALA A 210 4.09 -0.96 -5.78
CA ALA A 210 3.42 -1.92 -4.92
C ALA A 210 2.04 -1.39 -4.52
N PHE A 211 0.99 -2.14 -4.83
CA PHE A 211 -0.39 -1.82 -4.52
C PHE A 211 -1.02 -2.87 -3.62
N ILE A 212 -1.65 -2.44 -2.54
CA ILE A 212 -2.39 -3.30 -1.61
C ILE A 212 -3.80 -2.72 -1.39
N ASP A 213 -4.81 -3.48 -1.80
CA ASP A 213 -6.21 -3.20 -1.47
C ASP A 213 -6.56 -3.89 -0.15
N VAL A 214 -6.80 -3.11 0.92
CA VAL A 214 -7.14 -3.68 2.24
C VAL A 214 -8.61 -3.45 2.53
N ILE A 215 -9.38 -4.51 2.52
CA ILE A 215 -10.79 -4.45 2.92
C ILE A 215 -10.86 -4.07 4.40
N SER A 216 -11.49 -2.94 4.66
CA SER A 216 -11.49 -2.27 5.94
C SER A 216 -12.89 -1.81 6.33
N PRO A 217 -13.71 -2.66 6.97
CA PRO A 217 -15.11 -2.39 7.21
C PRO A 217 -15.36 -1.06 7.92
N CYS A 218 -16.35 -0.31 7.41
CA CYS A 218 -16.84 0.91 8.04
C CYS A 218 -17.97 0.58 9.00
N VAL A 219 -17.68 0.45 10.29
CA VAL A 219 -18.65 0.11 11.34
C VAL A 219 -19.84 1.08 11.43
N ALA A 220 -19.68 2.29 10.93
CA ALA A 220 -20.72 3.32 10.97
C ALA A 220 -21.68 3.24 9.78
N PHE A 221 -21.21 2.87 8.59
CA PHE A 221 -21.97 3.05 7.35
C PHE A 221 -22.01 1.83 6.43
N ASN A 222 -21.07 0.89 6.49
CA ASN A 222 -20.99 -0.24 5.59
C ASN A 222 -20.45 -1.53 6.26
N ASN A 223 -21.03 -1.89 7.39
CA ASN A 223 -20.78 -3.16 8.06
C ASN A 223 -22.13 -3.82 8.38
N HIS A 224 -22.82 -4.26 7.35
CA HIS A 224 -24.16 -4.86 7.45
C HIS A 224 -24.31 -6.03 6.46
N ALA A 225 -25.33 -6.84 6.65
CA ALA A 225 -25.70 -7.90 5.71
C ALA A 225 -25.91 -7.33 4.30
N GLY A 226 -25.32 -7.99 3.30
CA GLY A 226 -25.36 -7.56 1.89
C GLY A 226 -24.22 -6.65 1.46
N SER A 227 -23.25 -6.32 2.35
CA SER A 227 -21.99 -5.68 1.96
C SER A 227 -20.85 -6.70 1.91
N THR A 228 -20.19 -6.81 0.75
CA THR A 228 -18.98 -7.65 0.60
C THR A 228 -17.79 -7.12 1.39
N LYS A 229 -17.91 -5.92 1.95
CA LYS A 229 -16.89 -5.25 2.77
C LYS A 229 -17.23 -5.26 4.27
N SER A 230 -18.22 -6.06 4.69
CA SER A 230 -18.51 -6.27 6.11
C SER A 230 -17.56 -7.29 6.74
N TYR A 231 -17.39 -7.21 8.06
CA TYR A 231 -16.58 -8.19 8.81
C TYR A 231 -17.06 -9.62 8.62
N ASP A 232 -18.36 -9.82 8.65
CA ASP A 232 -18.96 -11.15 8.55
C ASP A 232 -18.77 -11.71 7.15
N TYR A 233 -19.09 -10.95 6.11
CA TYR A 233 -18.92 -11.40 4.73
C TYR A 233 -17.48 -11.82 4.42
N VAL A 234 -16.51 -10.96 4.76
CA VAL A 234 -15.10 -11.27 4.46
C VAL A 234 -14.63 -12.51 5.21
N ARG A 235 -15.03 -12.69 6.47
CA ARG A 235 -14.67 -13.89 7.25
C ARG A 235 -15.25 -15.18 6.67
N GLU A 236 -16.44 -15.12 6.11
CA GLU A 236 -17.14 -16.27 5.53
C GLU A 236 -16.68 -16.61 4.11
N HIS A 237 -16.24 -15.63 3.33
CA HIS A 237 -15.98 -15.77 1.89
C HIS A 237 -14.52 -15.50 1.49
N ASN A 238 -13.62 -15.32 2.45
CA ASN A 238 -12.22 -15.05 2.18
C ASN A 238 -11.49 -16.31 1.72
N ASP A 239 -10.88 -16.26 0.54
CA ASP A 239 -9.99 -17.26 -0.01
C ASP A 239 -8.56 -16.72 -0.11
N ALA A 240 -7.66 -17.22 0.72
CA ALA A 240 -6.26 -16.81 0.75
C ALA A 240 -5.44 -17.66 -0.21
N VAL A 241 -4.99 -17.09 -1.33
CA VAL A 241 -4.19 -17.80 -2.35
C VAL A 241 -2.83 -18.23 -1.86
N ASN A 242 -2.28 -17.52 -0.86
CA ASN A 242 -1.01 -17.85 -0.25
C ASN A 242 -0.90 -17.31 1.19
N ARG A 243 0.09 -17.86 1.91
CA ARG A 243 0.64 -17.25 3.12
C ARG A 243 2.05 -16.79 2.82
N LEU A 244 2.39 -15.58 3.22
CA LEU A 244 3.63 -14.92 2.91
C LEU A 244 4.54 -14.87 4.13
N ASP A 245 5.78 -15.37 3.97
CA ASP A 245 6.86 -15.17 4.92
C ASP A 245 7.96 -14.34 4.24
N VAL A 246 8.40 -13.28 4.90
CA VAL A 246 9.52 -12.46 4.44
C VAL A 246 10.78 -12.93 5.15
N ILE A 247 11.75 -13.45 4.38
CA ILE A 247 13.02 -13.92 4.92
C ILE A 247 14.12 -12.98 4.47
N GLU A 248 14.85 -12.43 5.43
CA GLU A 248 16.07 -11.69 5.15
C GLU A 248 17.17 -12.66 4.73
N GLY A 249 18.11 -12.22 3.89
CA GLY A 249 19.18 -13.02 3.29
C GLY A 249 20.19 -13.60 4.29
N ARG A 250 19.75 -14.00 5.49
CA ARG A 250 20.52 -14.68 6.53
C ARG A 250 19.89 -16.02 6.82
N ALA A 251 20.55 -17.08 6.40
CA ALA A 251 20.31 -18.50 6.68
C ALA A 251 18.85 -19.01 6.60
N PRO A 252 18.59 -20.11 5.91
CA PRO A 252 17.24 -20.67 5.82
C PRO A 252 16.75 -21.08 7.21
N ILE A 253 15.63 -20.52 7.63
CA ILE A 253 14.86 -21.05 8.74
C ILE A 253 14.06 -22.20 8.15
N GLU A 254 14.42 -23.43 8.50
CA GLU A 254 13.62 -24.60 8.18
C GLU A 254 12.33 -24.56 8.99
N ILE A 255 11.23 -24.30 8.31
CA ILE A 255 9.89 -24.45 8.89
C ILE A 255 9.38 -25.83 8.46
N GLU A 256 9.44 -26.79 9.36
CA GLU A 256 8.72 -28.06 9.21
C GLU A 256 7.21 -27.78 9.26
N GLN A 257 6.57 -27.78 8.11
CA GLN A 257 5.11 -27.97 8.06
C GLN A 257 4.68 -28.64 6.76
N ALA A 258 3.98 -29.75 6.89
CA ALA A 258 3.20 -30.38 5.85
C ALA A 258 2.08 -29.42 5.38
N ASP A 259 1.75 -29.49 4.10
CA ASP A 259 0.69 -28.85 3.33
C ASP A 259 1.05 -27.54 2.62
N GLY A 260 1.25 -27.66 1.32
CA GLY A 260 1.40 -26.57 0.38
C GLY A 260 2.81 -26.44 -0.18
N THR A 261 2.91 -26.32 -1.49
CA THR A 261 4.18 -26.10 -2.20
C THR A 261 4.77 -24.75 -1.81
N LEU A 262 6.03 -24.71 -1.42
CA LEU A 262 6.77 -23.49 -1.14
C LEU A 262 7.29 -22.91 -2.45
N ILE A 263 7.05 -21.63 -2.72
CA ILE A 263 7.67 -20.89 -3.81
C ILE A 263 8.60 -19.84 -3.21
N GLU A 264 9.82 -19.80 -3.71
CA GLU A 264 10.78 -18.76 -3.40
C GLU A 264 10.87 -17.77 -4.55
N VAL A 265 10.72 -16.48 -4.25
CA VAL A 265 10.87 -15.38 -5.19
C VAL A 265 12.01 -14.51 -4.71
N ALA A 266 13.15 -14.57 -5.42
CA ALA A 266 14.28 -13.69 -5.15
C ALA A 266 13.93 -12.25 -5.52
N GLN A 267 14.23 -11.30 -4.63
CA GLN A 267 14.05 -9.87 -4.85
C GLN A 267 15.36 -9.23 -5.31
N HIS A 268 15.26 -8.02 -5.88
CA HIS A 268 16.41 -7.25 -6.39
C HIS A 268 17.46 -6.89 -5.33
N ASP A 269 17.10 -6.87 -4.05
CA ASP A 269 17.99 -6.59 -2.92
C ASP A 269 18.64 -7.86 -2.34
N GLY A 270 18.39 -9.03 -2.96
CA GLY A 270 18.86 -10.33 -2.50
C GLY A 270 18.00 -10.97 -1.40
N SER A 271 16.93 -10.30 -0.97
CA SER A 271 15.96 -10.93 -0.07
C SER A 271 15.13 -11.98 -0.81
N VAL A 272 14.55 -12.91 -0.07
CA VAL A 272 13.71 -13.98 -0.63
C VAL A 272 12.34 -13.91 0.00
N LEU A 273 11.30 -13.81 -0.85
CA LEU A 273 9.92 -14.01 -0.42
C LEU A 273 9.61 -15.50 -0.48
N ARG A 274 9.17 -16.07 0.64
CA ARG A 274 8.63 -17.43 0.69
C ARG A 274 7.12 -17.39 0.72
N LEU A 275 6.51 -17.96 -0.31
CA LEU A 275 5.07 -18.04 -0.49
C LEU A 275 4.64 -19.49 -0.26
N ARG A 276 3.85 -19.74 0.79
CA ARG A 276 3.19 -21.03 0.95
C ARG A 276 1.90 -21.00 0.16
N LYS A 277 1.83 -21.76 -0.93
CA LYS A 277 0.60 -21.90 -1.71
C LYS A 277 -0.47 -22.63 -0.94
N THR A 278 -1.66 -22.07 -0.89
CA THR A 278 -2.88 -22.75 -0.53
C THR A 278 -3.56 -23.31 -1.78
N HIS A 279 -3.39 -22.67 -2.93
CA HIS A 279 -3.78 -23.17 -4.24
C HIS A 279 -2.52 -23.61 -5.02
N ALA A 280 -2.38 -24.90 -5.27
CA ALA A 280 -1.17 -25.48 -5.88
C ALA A 280 -0.91 -25.00 -7.32
N ASP A 281 -1.96 -24.62 -8.03
CA ASP A 281 -1.94 -24.17 -9.42
C ASP A 281 -1.80 -22.64 -9.58
N TYR A 282 -1.79 -21.87 -8.48
CA TYR A 282 -1.65 -20.42 -8.53
C TYR A 282 -0.17 -19.99 -8.64
N ASP A 283 0.20 -19.30 -9.71
CA ASP A 283 1.52 -18.66 -9.82
C ASP A 283 1.42 -17.14 -9.66
N PRO A 284 1.93 -16.55 -8.57
CA PRO A 284 1.88 -15.10 -8.35
C PRO A 284 2.75 -14.30 -9.34
N ARG A 285 3.54 -14.95 -10.20
CA ARG A 285 4.30 -14.29 -11.26
C ARG A 285 3.55 -14.25 -12.59
N ASP A 286 2.45 -15.00 -12.69
CA ASP A 286 1.58 -14.98 -13.88
C ASP A 286 0.46 -13.93 -13.71
N ARG A 287 0.66 -12.76 -14.32
CA ARG A 287 -0.31 -11.66 -14.29
C ARG A 287 -1.67 -12.04 -14.88
N ILE A 288 -1.66 -12.74 -15.99
CA ILE A 288 -2.90 -13.13 -16.69
C ILE A 288 -3.63 -14.22 -15.90
N GLY A 289 -2.88 -15.19 -15.38
CA GLY A 289 -3.40 -16.21 -14.47
C GLY A 289 -4.06 -15.59 -13.23
N ALA A 290 -3.40 -14.61 -12.60
CA ALA A 290 -3.95 -13.86 -11.48
C ALA A 290 -5.27 -13.16 -11.81
N MET A 291 -5.35 -12.46 -12.95
CA MET A 291 -6.59 -11.79 -13.40
C MET A 291 -7.72 -12.79 -13.61
N ASN A 292 -7.44 -13.90 -14.29
CA ASN A 292 -8.44 -14.95 -14.55
C ASN A 292 -8.89 -15.64 -13.24
N PHE A 293 -7.98 -15.87 -12.32
CA PHE A 293 -8.27 -16.47 -11.03
C PHE A 293 -9.21 -15.57 -10.22
N ILE A 294 -8.86 -14.29 -10.08
CA ILE A 294 -9.68 -13.30 -9.35
C ILE A 294 -11.08 -13.19 -9.97
N ALA A 295 -11.19 -13.13 -11.31
CA ALA A 295 -12.47 -13.02 -12.00
C ALA A 295 -13.38 -14.24 -11.74
N ARG A 296 -12.81 -15.46 -11.76
CA ARG A 296 -13.57 -16.70 -11.49
C ARG A 296 -14.11 -16.74 -10.06
N HIS A 297 -13.27 -16.45 -9.07
CA HIS A 297 -13.65 -16.48 -7.67
C HIS A 297 -14.65 -15.36 -7.34
N HIS A 298 -14.45 -14.17 -7.89
CA HIS A 298 -15.40 -13.07 -7.73
C HIS A 298 -16.80 -13.41 -8.28
N ALA A 299 -16.89 -14.14 -9.41
CA ALA A 299 -18.16 -14.62 -9.94
C ALA A 299 -18.88 -15.62 -9.02
N GLN A 300 -18.16 -16.25 -8.07
CA GLN A 300 -18.68 -17.17 -7.05
C GLN A 300 -18.98 -16.45 -5.72
N GLY A 301 -18.76 -15.14 -5.65
CA GLY A 301 -18.94 -14.35 -4.43
C GLY A 301 -17.77 -14.44 -3.45
N GLU A 302 -16.64 -15.00 -3.87
CA GLU A 302 -15.45 -15.14 -3.04
C GLU A 302 -14.53 -13.93 -3.13
N VAL A 303 -13.84 -13.63 -2.04
CA VAL A 303 -12.86 -12.53 -1.93
C VAL A 303 -11.47 -13.14 -1.88
N VAL A 304 -10.74 -13.03 -2.99
CA VAL A 304 -9.37 -13.55 -3.08
C VAL A 304 -8.40 -12.61 -2.37
N THR A 305 -7.61 -13.13 -1.44
CA THR A 305 -6.63 -12.36 -0.64
C THR A 305 -5.23 -12.99 -0.71
N GLY A 306 -4.23 -12.26 -0.24
CA GLY A 306 -2.83 -12.63 -0.25
C GLY A 306 -2.00 -11.80 -1.24
N LEU A 307 -0.79 -12.27 -1.54
CA LEU A 307 0.02 -11.75 -2.64
C LEU A 307 -0.51 -12.31 -3.96
N LEU A 308 -1.13 -11.45 -4.74
CA LEU A 308 -1.81 -11.83 -5.98
C LEU A 308 -0.88 -11.80 -7.19
N TYR A 309 0.04 -10.83 -7.23
CA TYR A 309 1.02 -10.72 -8.29
C TYR A 309 2.31 -10.07 -7.80
N VAL A 310 3.45 -10.57 -8.28
CA VAL A 310 4.77 -9.94 -8.10
C VAL A 310 5.62 -10.15 -9.33
N ASP A 311 6.22 -9.05 -9.81
CA ASP A 311 7.23 -9.06 -10.85
C ASP A 311 8.61 -8.89 -10.19
N PRO A 312 9.45 -9.95 -10.12
CA PRO A 312 10.77 -9.88 -9.52
C PRO A 312 11.77 -9.04 -10.34
N GLU A 313 11.49 -8.83 -11.62
CA GLU A 313 12.32 -8.07 -12.57
C GLU A 313 11.83 -6.62 -12.75
N ALA A 314 10.97 -6.15 -11.86
CA ALA A 314 10.37 -4.83 -11.97
C ALA A 314 11.42 -3.71 -11.95
N VAL A 315 11.19 -2.72 -12.80
CA VAL A 315 12.01 -1.53 -12.95
C VAL A 315 11.26 -0.32 -12.41
N ASP A 316 11.90 0.46 -11.57
CA ASP A 316 11.28 1.64 -11.00
C ASP A 316 11.27 2.85 -11.96
N PHE A 317 10.48 3.85 -11.60
CA PHE A 317 10.29 5.05 -12.42
C PHE A 317 11.59 5.87 -12.64
N HIS A 318 12.53 5.87 -11.68
CA HIS A 318 13.83 6.52 -11.85
C HIS A 318 14.69 5.82 -12.90
N GLN A 319 14.66 4.48 -12.90
CA GLN A 319 15.37 3.70 -13.91
C GLN A 319 14.79 3.92 -15.32
N HIS A 320 13.46 3.96 -15.44
CA HIS A 320 12.79 4.27 -16.70
C HIS A 320 13.16 5.64 -17.25
N LEU A 321 13.29 6.63 -16.40
CA LEU A 321 13.64 8.01 -16.80
C LEU A 321 15.15 8.22 -16.96
N GLY A 322 15.99 7.30 -16.49
CA GLY A 322 17.45 7.48 -16.45
C GLY A 322 17.86 8.68 -15.60
N THR A 323 17.18 8.93 -14.48
CA THR A 323 17.52 10.05 -13.59
C THR A 323 18.81 9.81 -12.85
N THR A 324 19.45 10.89 -12.38
CA THR A 324 20.64 10.80 -11.52
C THR A 324 20.31 10.07 -10.21
N GLU A 325 21.32 9.39 -9.65
CA GLU A 325 21.19 8.74 -8.34
C GLU A 325 21.20 9.74 -7.19
N THR A 326 21.82 10.87 -7.38
CA THR A 326 21.84 11.97 -6.39
C THR A 326 20.46 12.61 -6.30
N PRO A 327 19.84 12.68 -5.10
CA PRO A 327 18.57 13.37 -4.91
C PRO A 327 18.62 14.84 -5.36
N LEU A 328 17.52 15.31 -5.96
CA LEU A 328 17.46 16.65 -6.54
C LEU A 328 17.82 17.76 -5.53
N ASN A 329 17.44 17.59 -4.26
CA ASN A 329 17.75 18.54 -3.18
C ASN A 329 19.23 18.57 -2.76
N GLN A 330 20.04 17.64 -3.25
CA GLN A 330 21.49 17.58 -3.03
C GLN A 330 22.29 18.08 -4.23
N LEU A 331 21.64 18.30 -5.39
CA LEU A 331 22.29 18.84 -6.57
C LEU A 331 22.55 20.33 -6.43
N GLY A 332 23.79 20.73 -6.73
CA GLY A 332 24.21 22.14 -6.72
C GLY A 332 23.94 22.87 -8.04
N PRO A 333 24.13 24.21 -8.08
CA PRO A 333 23.96 24.97 -9.31
C PRO A 333 24.82 24.50 -10.49
N ALA A 334 26.00 23.95 -10.24
CA ALA A 334 26.87 23.39 -11.26
C ALA A 334 26.31 22.13 -11.92
N ASP A 335 25.55 21.33 -11.17
CA ASP A 335 24.91 20.11 -11.66
C ASP A 335 23.63 20.43 -12.43
N LEU A 336 22.89 21.45 -12.00
CA LEU A 336 21.60 21.83 -12.56
C LEU A 336 21.72 22.78 -13.76
N CYS A 337 22.85 23.53 -13.85
CA CYS A 337 23.10 24.50 -14.92
C CYS A 337 24.33 24.08 -15.72
N PRO A 338 24.18 23.53 -16.94
CA PRO A 338 25.30 23.06 -17.76
C PRO A 338 26.22 24.16 -18.23
N GLY A 339 25.87 25.41 -18.00
CA GLY A 339 26.72 26.60 -18.27
C GLY A 339 26.75 27.05 -19.75
N SER A 340 27.43 28.18 -19.97
CA SER A 340 27.49 28.84 -21.28
C SER A 340 28.21 28.03 -22.36
N ALA A 341 29.15 27.17 -21.98
CA ALA A 341 29.86 26.32 -22.95
C ALA A 341 28.93 25.24 -23.55
N ALA A 342 28.06 24.66 -22.77
CA ALA A 342 27.05 23.71 -23.27
C ALA A 342 26.01 24.39 -24.16
N LEU A 343 25.59 25.61 -23.79
CA LEU A 343 24.70 26.42 -24.61
C LEU A 343 25.33 26.78 -25.95
N ALA A 344 26.62 27.17 -25.95
CA ALA A 344 27.36 27.48 -27.18
C ALA A 344 27.45 26.24 -28.09
N LYS A 345 27.69 25.05 -27.54
CA LYS A 345 27.71 23.77 -28.29
C LYS A 345 26.35 23.47 -28.93
N LEU A 346 25.26 23.64 -28.16
CA LEU A 346 23.89 23.47 -28.67
C LEU A 346 23.59 24.47 -29.80
N ASN A 347 23.93 25.74 -29.61
CA ASN A 347 23.71 26.76 -30.62
C ASN A 347 24.54 26.53 -31.90
N ALA A 348 25.73 25.95 -31.78
CA ALA A 348 26.55 25.57 -32.93
C ALA A 348 25.99 24.39 -33.71
N ALA A 349 25.33 23.45 -33.02
CA ALA A 349 24.69 22.29 -33.66
C ALA A 349 23.36 22.63 -34.36
N LEU A 350 22.77 23.79 -34.04
CA LEU A 350 21.51 24.25 -34.63
C LEU A 350 21.71 25.30 -35.78
N ARG A 351 22.95 25.65 -36.08
CA ARG A 351 23.36 26.51 -37.19
C ARG A 351 23.86 25.65 -38.37
#